data_b3de68ce42d1ba30beeebef05601abbb
#
_entry.id   b3de68ce42d1ba30beeebef05601abbb
#
_cell.length_a   1.000
_cell.length_b   1.000
_cell.length_c   1.000
_cell.angle_alpha   90.00
_cell.angle_beta   90.00
_cell.angle_gamma   90.00
#
_symmetry.space_group_name_H-M   'P 1'
#
loop_
_entity.id
_entity.type
_entity.pdbx_description
1 polymer ?
#
loop_
_entity_poly.entity_id
_entity_poly.type
_entity_poly.pdbx_seq_one_letter_code
_entity_poly.pdbx_strand_id
1 'polypeptide(L)'
;MKLGANSVLFGGYDMATVFRCIQWAGYDGIEVSAISGMSEHLVIERWQTCAPVIRQLAAEHGLKLLAMEQPSQDPAIMESAMQAAVEIGLPIINCGPGGKSGDEASLQQVINSLGRLADRAAHYGVTLCVKAHVGAAIYNTPTTLKVLAAISSPAFGLDMDPSHIHRAGENPVEALRAVVGRVKHVHVRDCRGRQAGPGKPEEQANGRGEIDLLGYLRVLWEHGYTGPVDLEIIGAREYPLERCCLIAAEARGHMQACLQACGAR
;
A
#
# COMPACT_ATOMS: atom_id res chain seq x y z
N MET A 1 14.33 -3.75 4.85
CA MET A 1 12.87 -3.43 4.75
C MET A 1 12.49 -2.46 5.87
N LYS A 2 11.52 -1.58 5.63
CA LYS A 2 10.96 -0.67 6.65
C LYS A 2 9.53 -1.09 6.93
N LEU A 3 9.17 -1.26 8.18
CA LEU A 3 7.79 -1.52 8.57
C LEU A 3 7.06 -0.19 8.73
N GLY A 4 6.05 0.04 7.92
CA GLY A 4 5.18 1.18 7.99
C GLY A 4 3.72 0.80 8.26
N ALA A 5 2.87 1.82 8.39
CA ALA A 5 1.43 1.64 8.47
C ALA A 5 0.73 2.67 7.61
N ASN A 6 -0.24 2.20 6.83
CA ASN A 6 -1.18 3.07 6.14
C ASN A 6 -2.11 3.72 7.17
N SER A 7 -2.27 5.02 7.06
CA SER A 7 -3.10 5.81 7.97
C SER A 7 -4.60 5.46 7.90
N VAL A 8 -5.03 4.68 6.90
CA VAL A 8 -6.43 4.25 6.72
C VAL A 8 -7.01 3.50 7.92
N LEU A 9 -6.19 2.75 8.68
CA LEU A 9 -6.59 2.09 9.92
C LEU A 9 -7.19 3.10 10.94
N PHE A 10 -6.70 4.33 10.91
CA PHE A 10 -7.11 5.42 11.80
C PHE A 10 -8.01 6.44 11.09
N GLY A 11 -8.76 6.04 10.06
CA GLY A 11 -9.55 6.93 9.20
C GLY A 11 -10.63 7.78 9.91
N GLY A 12 -10.95 7.48 11.16
CA GLY A 12 -11.86 8.26 12.00
C GLY A 12 -11.19 9.34 12.86
N TYR A 13 -9.86 9.50 12.79
CA TYR A 13 -9.09 10.37 13.67
C TYR A 13 -8.31 11.43 12.89
N ASP A 14 -7.92 12.51 13.58
CA ASP A 14 -7.09 13.55 13.00
C ASP A 14 -5.64 13.07 12.78
N MET A 15 -4.94 13.77 11.90
CA MET A 15 -3.59 13.41 11.47
C MET A 15 -2.58 13.38 12.63
N ALA A 16 -2.67 14.29 13.59
CA ALA A 16 -1.76 14.31 14.75
C ALA A 16 -1.93 13.07 15.63
N THR A 17 -3.17 12.65 15.85
CA THR A 17 -3.50 11.39 16.54
C THR A 17 -2.96 10.18 15.78
N VAL A 18 -3.11 10.15 14.44
CA VAL A 18 -2.60 9.06 13.60
C VAL A 18 -1.09 8.92 13.72
N PHE A 19 -0.34 10.00 13.52
CA PHE A 19 1.13 9.96 13.60
C PHE A 19 1.61 9.48 14.97
N ARG A 20 1.00 9.99 16.04
CA ARG A 20 1.30 9.57 17.43
C ARG A 20 1.05 8.06 17.63
N CYS A 21 -0.09 7.54 17.17
CA CYS A 21 -0.44 6.13 17.36
C CYS A 21 0.46 5.19 16.55
N ILE A 22 0.81 5.55 15.31
CA ILE A 22 1.73 4.78 14.46
C ILE A 22 3.14 4.75 15.10
N GLN A 23 3.61 5.89 15.65
CA GLN A 23 4.85 5.95 16.39
C GLN A 23 4.82 5.07 17.65
N TRP A 24 3.74 5.14 18.46
CA TRP A 24 3.60 4.31 19.67
C TRP A 24 3.55 2.82 19.37
N ALA A 25 2.96 2.42 18.23
CA ALA A 25 2.96 1.04 17.77
C ALA A 25 4.35 0.58 17.30
N GLY A 26 5.33 1.49 17.16
CA GLY A 26 6.73 1.18 16.85
C GLY A 26 7.04 0.99 15.37
N TYR A 27 6.26 1.60 14.48
CA TYR A 27 6.53 1.59 13.04
C TYR A 27 7.69 2.52 12.67
N ASP A 28 8.40 2.20 11.58
CA ASP A 28 9.52 2.99 11.06
C ASP A 28 9.03 4.20 10.23
N GLY A 29 7.80 4.15 9.75
CA GLY A 29 7.23 5.18 8.88
C GLY A 29 5.72 5.04 8.67
N ILE A 30 5.22 5.90 7.80
CA ILE A 30 3.79 6.04 7.50
C ILE A 30 3.56 6.10 6.00
N GLU A 31 2.51 5.43 5.55
CA GLU A 31 1.84 5.70 4.29
C GLU A 31 0.61 6.57 4.55
N VAL A 32 0.50 7.68 3.82
CA VAL A 32 -0.58 8.65 4.03
C VAL A 32 -1.75 8.32 3.09
N SER A 33 -2.91 8.04 3.67
CA SER A 33 -4.13 7.77 2.92
C SER A 33 -4.71 9.05 2.31
N ALA A 34 -4.97 9.02 1.01
CA ALA A 34 -5.68 10.02 0.24
C ALA A 34 -6.90 9.40 -0.48
N ILE A 35 -7.62 8.51 0.23
CA ILE A 35 -8.74 7.74 -0.33
C ILE A 35 -10.05 8.48 -0.04
N SER A 36 -10.58 9.15 -1.07
CA SER A 36 -11.83 9.90 -0.92
C SER A 36 -13.00 9.01 -0.47
N GLY A 37 -13.76 9.50 0.50
CA GLY A 37 -14.88 8.79 1.10
C GLY A 37 -14.51 7.69 2.11
N MET A 38 -13.24 7.28 2.22
CA MET A 38 -12.78 6.28 3.18
C MET A 38 -11.87 6.89 4.24
N SER A 39 -10.75 7.47 3.84
CA SER A 39 -9.76 8.09 4.72
C SER A 39 -8.98 9.15 3.95
N GLU A 40 -9.21 10.40 4.26
CA GLU A 40 -8.60 11.55 3.59
C GLU A 40 -7.68 12.31 4.55
N HIS A 41 -6.63 11.65 5.04
CA HIS A 41 -5.59 12.33 5.81
C HIS A 41 -4.77 13.28 4.93
N LEU A 42 -4.68 12.99 3.64
CA LEU A 42 -4.23 13.91 2.61
C LEU A 42 -5.39 14.19 1.65
N VAL A 43 -5.96 15.39 1.72
CA VAL A 43 -7.01 15.84 0.80
C VAL A 43 -6.35 16.42 -0.44
N ILE A 44 -6.48 15.72 -1.58
CA ILE A 44 -5.75 16.06 -2.81
C ILE A 44 -6.12 17.45 -3.36
N GLU A 45 -7.38 17.86 -3.27
CA GLU A 45 -7.85 19.17 -3.77
C GLU A 45 -7.27 20.36 -2.98
N ARG A 46 -6.75 20.12 -1.79
CA ARG A 46 -6.12 21.15 -0.93
C ARG A 46 -4.80 20.67 -0.32
N TRP A 47 -4.05 19.86 -1.07
CA TRP A 47 -2.79 19.28 -0.59
C TRP A 47 -1.80 20.33 -0.07
N GLN A 48 -1.82 21.55 -0.61
CA GLN A 48 -0.94 22.65 -0.19
C GLN A 48 -1.10 23.00 1.31
N THR A 49 -2.30 22.84 1.85
CA THR A 49 -2.55 23.04 3.29
C THR A 49 -2.18 21.81 4.12
N CYS A 50 -2.25 20.62 3.55
CA CYS A 50 -1.90 19.37 4.23
C CYS A 50 -0.37 19.15 4.29
N ALA A 51 0.36 19.51 3.24
CA ALA A 51 1.77 19.21 3.09
C ALA A 51 2.65 19.69 4.25
N PRO A 52 2.61 20.97 4.70
CA PRO A 52 3.42 21.41 5.82
C PRO A 52 3.11 20.69 7.13
N VAL A 53 1.81 20.34 7.36
CA VAL A 53 1.38 19.63 8.56
C VAL A 53 1.92 18.19 8.56
N ILE A 54 1.84 17.49 7.42
CA ILE A 54 2.37 16.12 7.29
C ILE A 54 3.87 16.10 7.54
N ARG A 55 4.63 17.00 6.94
CA ARG A 55 6.08 17.10 7.15
C ARG A 55 6.45 17.39 8.59
N GLN A 56 5.75 18.32 9.22
CA GLN A 56 5.95 18.66 10.63
C GLN A 56 5.71 17.45 11.53
N LEU A 57 4.57 16.78 11.40
CA LEU A 57 4.22 15.61 12.20
C LEU A 57 5.20 14.44 11.96
N ALA A 58 5.64 14.22 10.72
CA ALA A 58 6.64 13.20 10.42
C ALA A 58 7.96 13.47 11.17
N ALA A 59 8.41 14.72 11.19
CA ALA A 59 9.62 15.13 11.91
C ALA A 59 9.44 15.03 13.43
N GLU A 60 8.32 15.50 13.99
CA GLU A 60 8.01 15.46 15.43
C GLU A 60 7.96 14.03 15.97
N HIS A 61 7.40 13.09 15.19
CA HIS A 61 7.26 11.69 15.59
C HIS A 61 8.38 10.78 15.10
N GLY A 62 9.35 11.31 14.35
CA GLY A 62 10.47 10.54 13.80
C GLY A 62 10.05 9.45 12.81
N LEU A 63 8.89 9.60 12.17
CA LEU A 63 8.36 8.68 11.18
C LEU A 63 8.85 9.03 9.78
N LYS A 64 9.27 8.03 9.02
CA LYS A 64 9.60 8.21 7.59
C LYS A 64 8.32 8.32 6.77
N LEU A 65 8.29 9.24 5.83
CA LEU A 65 7.26 9.34 4.82
C LEU A 65 7.55 8.28 3.75
N LEU A 66 6.74 7.22 3.68
CA LEU A 66 7.01 6.03 2.87
C LEU A 66 6.28 6.06 1.53
N ALA A 67 4.99 6.34 1.56
CA ALA A 67 4.12 6.36 0.39
C ALA A 67 2.87 7.20 0.65
N MET A 68 2.12 7.45 -0.43
CA MET A 68 0.71 7.87 -0.38
C MET A 68 -0.14 6.82 -1.09
N GLU A 69 -1.33 6.55 -0.58
CA GLU A 69 -2.33 5.78 -1.30
C GLU A 69 -3.39 6.70 -1.90
N GLN A 70 -3.39 6.82 -3.23
CA GLN A 70 -4.39 7.52 -4.03
C GLN A 70 -4.93 6.58 -5.11
N PRO A 71 -6.11 5.96 -4.93
CA PRO A 71 -6.58 4.88 -5.81
C PRO A 71 -7.04 5.35 -7.19
N SER A 72 -7.19 6.65 -7.41
CA SER A 72 -7.65 7.20 -8.69
C SER A 72 -6.63 6.99 -9.82
N GLN A 73 -7.14 6.89 -11.06
CA GLN A 73 -6.37 7.02 -12.29
C GLN A 73 -6.78 8.24 -13.10
N ASP A 74 -7.61 9.13 -12.53
CA ASP A 74 -7.94 10.39 -13.18
C ASP A 74 -6.68 11.25 -13.32
N PRO A 75 -6.36 11.74 -14.55
CA PRO A 75 -5.13 12.47 -14.79
C PRO A 75 -4.99 13.76 -13.98
N ALA A 76 -6.08 14.47 -13.70
CA ALA A 76 -6.03 15.72 -12.94
C ALA A 76 -5.79 15.47 -11.45
N ILE A 77 -6.45 14.44 -10.89
CA ILE A 77 -6.23 14.01 -9.51
C ILE A 77 -4.79 13.52 -9.34
N MET A 78 -4.29 12.69 -10.26
CA MET A 78 -2.94 12.14 -10.19
C MET A 78 -1.86 13.20 -10.40
N GLU A 79 -2.11 14.21 -11.23
CA GLU A 79 -1.21 15.36 -11.35
C GLU A 79 -1.06 16.10 -10.02
N SER A 80 -2.18 16.39 -9.34
CA SER A 80 -2.18 17.00 -8.01
C SER A 80 -1.51 16.11 -6.95
N ALA A 81 -1.72 14.78 -7.04
CA ALA A 81 -1.08 13.81 -6.14
C ALA A 81 0.44 13.77 -6.33
N MET A 82 0.94 13.85 -7.58
CA MET A 82 2.37 13.91 -7.86
C MET A 82 3.00 15.19 -7.34
N GLN A 83 2.34 16.34 -7.51
CA GLN A 83 2.78 17.61 -6.92
C GLN A 83 2.82 17.55 -5.39
N ALA A 84 1.77 17.00 -4.77
CA ALA A 84 1.71 16.78 -3.34
C ALA A 84 2.84 15.86 -2.85
N ALA A 85 3.10 14.76 -3.56
CA ALA A 85 4.15 13.81 -3.22
C ALA A 85 5.54 14.47 -3.19
N VAL A 86 5.85 15.28 -4.20
CA VAL A 86 7.12 16.04 -4.27
C VAL A 86 7.23 17.01 -3.10
N GLU A 87 6.19 17.82 -2.84
CA GLU A 87 6.22 18.83 -1.78
C GLU A 87 6.28 18.22 -0.38
N ILE A 88 5.61 17.09 -0.16
CA ILE A 88 5.63 16.38 1.12
C ILE A 88 6.93 15.58 1.29
N GLY A 89 7.52 15.10 0.21
CA GLY A 89 8.66 14.19 0.21
C GLY A 89 8.25 12.71 0.24
N LEU A 90 7.11 12.37 -0.35
CA LEU A 90 6.65 10.99 -0.51
C LEU A 90 7.21 10.38 -1.80
N PRO A 91 8.03 9.31 -1.72
CA PRO A 91 8.69 8.75 -2.90
C PRO A 91 7.78 7.87 -3.78
N ILE A 92 6.66 7.40 -3.23
CA ILE A 92 5.78 6.41 -3.86
C ILE A 92 4.33 6.87 -3.80
N ILE A 93 3.61 6.66 -4.91
CA ILE A 93 2.15 6.78 -4.98
C ILE A 93 1.58 5.43 -5.35
N ASN A 94 0.77 4.85 -4.46
CA ASN A 94 0.05 3.61 -4.69
C ASN A 94 -1.31 3.92 -5.30
N CYS A 95 -1.60 3.36 -6.48
CA CYS A 95 -2.88 3.56 -7.16
C CYS A 95 -3.66 2.25 -7.33
N GLY A 96 -4.96 2.38 -7.49
CA GLY A 96 -5.83 1.26 -7.80
C GLY A 96 -5.72 0.85 -9.27
N PRO A 97 -5.97 -0.43 -9.58
CA PRO A 97 -5.89 -0.92 -10.96
C PRO A 97 -7.08 -0.51 -11.82
N GLY A 98 -8.23 -0.14 -11.21
CA GLY A 98 -9.45 0.16 -11.96
C GLY A 98 -9.96 -1.00 -12.81
N GLY A 99 -10.92 -0.71 -13.67
CA GLY A 99 -11.46 -1.68 -14.62
C GLY A 99 -12.20 -2.87 -13.99
N LYS A 100 -12.34 -3.96 -14.76
CA LYS A 100 -13.11 -5.15 -14.37
C LYS A 100 -12.34 -6.43 -14.64
N SER A 101 -12.38 -7.37 -13.70
CA SER A 101 -11.73 -8.68 -13.85
C SER A 101 -12.34 -9.50 -15.00
N GLY A 102 -11.47 -10.22 -15.72
CA GLY A 102 -11.86 -11.05 -16.84
C GLY A 102 -12.24 -10.30 -18.13
N ASP A 103 -12.10 -8.97 -18.15
CA ASP A 103 -12.35 -8.12 -19.33
C ASP A 103 -11.02 -7.64 -19.91
N GLU A 104 -10.62 -8.22 -21.05
CA GLU A 104 -9.35 -7.91 -21.71
C GLU A 104 -9.33 -6.47 -22.27
N ALA A 105 -10.45 -5.94 -22.73
CA ALA A 105 -10.55 -4.57 -23.21
C ALA A 105 -10.35 -3.58 -22.05
N SER A 106 -10.96 -3.88 -20.91
CA SER A 106 -10.76 -3.13 -19.66
C SER A 106 -9.30 -3.16 -19.21
N LEU A 107 -8.64 -4.34 -19.24
CA LEU A 107 -7.23 -4.46 -18.91
C LEU A 107 -6.34 -3.62 -19.84
N GLN A 108 -6.60 -3.62 -21.14
CA GLN A 108 -5.84 -2.82 -22.09
C GLN A 108 -6.01 -1.30 -21.86
N GLN A 109 -7.22 -0.86 -21.50
CA GLN A 109 -7.47 0.54 -21.13
C GLN A 109 -6.68 0.94 -19.88
N VAL A 110 -6.67 0.08 -18.87
CA VAL A 110 -5.90 0.28 -17.63
C VAL A 110 -4.40 0.34 -17.92
N ILE A 111 -3.86 -0.57 -18.73
CA ILE A 111 -2.45 -0.55 -19.14
C ILE A 111 -2.09 0.78 -19.80
N ASN A 112 -2.91 1.26 -20.74
CA ASN A 112 -2.68 2.52 -21.44
C ASN A 112 -2.73 3.73 -20.46
N SER A 113 -3.65 3.72 -19.51
CA SER A 113 -3.75 4.74 -18.48
C SER A 113 -2.52 4.77 -17.57
N LEU A 114 -2.17 3.61 -17.02
CA LEU A 114 -1.00 3.46 -16.13
C LEU A 114 0.31 3.81 -16.84
N GLY A 115 0.45 3.49 -18.13
CA GLY A 115 1.63 3.87 -18.92
C GLY A 115 1.81 5.39 -18.97
N ARG A 116 0.75 6.14 -19.31
CA ARG A 116 0.79 7.61 -19.31
C ARG A 116 1.07 8.19 -17.92
N LEU A 117 0.46 7.63 -16.88
CA LEU A 117 0.70 8.07 -15.50
C LEU A 117 2.12 7.75 -15.04
N ALA A 118 2.70 6.62 -15.45
CA ALA A 118 4.09 6.25 -15.15
C ALA A 118 5.10 7.22 -15.78
N ASP A 119 4.86 7.64 -17.04
CA ASP A 119 5.69 8.65 -17.71
C ASP A 119 5.58 10.01 -16.98
N ARG A 120 4.39 10.33 -16.51
CA ARG A 120 4.17 11.55 -15.74
C ARG A 120 4.85 11.48 -14.37
N ALA A 121 4.75 10.35 -13.66
CA ALA A 121 5.45 10.10 -12.40
C ALA A 121 6.98 10.23 -12.54
N ALA A 122 7.54 9.72 -13.64
CA ALA A 122 8.96 9.88 -13.97
C ALA A 122 9.39 11.36 -14.05
N HIS A 123 8.54 12.21 -14.63
CA HIS A 123 8.80 13.65 -14.72
C HIS A 123 8.89 14.31 -13.33
N TYR A 124 8.06 13.85 -12.37
CA TYR A 124 8.06 14.32 -10.99
C TYR A 124 9.11 13.66 -10.11
N GLY A 125 9.82 12.65 -10.59
CA GLY A 125 10.78 11.89 -9.79
C GLY A 125 10.13 11.02 -8.70
N VAL A 126 8.83 10.69 -8.84
CA VAL A 126 8.11 9.79 -7.94
C VAL A 126 7.88 8.43 -8.60
N THR A 127 7.67 7.40 -7.81
CA THR A 127 7.33 6.06 -8.31
C THR A 127 5.82 5.84 -8.22
N LEU A 128 5.20 5.49 -9.34
CA LEU A 128 3.81 5.03 -9.39
C LEU A 128 3.77 3.53 -9.21
N CYS A 129 3.06 3.04 -8.20
CA CYS A 129 2.81 1.62 -7.99
C CYS A 129 1.35 1.29 -8.22
N VAL A 130 1.08 0.14 -8.83
CA VAL A 130 -0.27 -0.40 -8.97
C VAL A 130 -0.43 -1.65 -8.11
N LYS A 131 -1.57 -1.76 -7.44
CA LYS A 131 -1.94 -2.92 -6.64
C LYS A 131 -2.82 -3.87 -7.46
N ALA A 132 -2.49 -5.16 -7.50
CA ALA A 132 -3.45 -6.16 -7.97
C ALA A 132 -4.62 -6.25 -6.96
N HIS A 133 -5.86 -6.08 -7.45
CA HIS A 133 -7.04 -5.98 -6.60
C HIS A 133 -8.17 -6.89 -7.08
N VAL A 134 -8.70 -7.70 -6.18
CA VAL A 134 -9.85 -8.59 -6.49
C VAL A 134 -11.00 -7.80 -7.10
N GLY A 135 -11.53 -8.29 -8.22
CA GLY A 135 -12.63 -7.67 -8.96
C GLY A 135 -12.24 -6.62 -10.00
N ALA A 136 -10.99 -6.12 -9.96
CA ALA A 136 -10.48 -5.13 -10.90
C ALA A 136 -9.80 -5.78 -12.11
N ALA A 137 -9.34 -4.97 -13.08
CA ALA A 137 -8.71 -5.46 -14.31
C ALA A 137 -7.37 -6.18 -14.03
N ILE A 138 -6.58 -5.68 -13.07
CA ILE A 138 -5.37 -6.33 -12.57
C ILE A 138 -5.74 -6.98 -11.24
N TYR A 139 -5.83 -8.31 -11.18
CA TYR A 139 -6.33 -9.00 -9.97
C TYR A 139 -5.56 -10.27 -9.62
N ASN A 140 -4.63 -10.72 -10.47
CA ASN A 140 -3.89 -11.96 -10.29
C ASN A 140 -2.51 -11.87 -10.97
N THR A 141 -1.68 -12.87 -10.78
CA THR A 141 -0.33 -12.93 -11.36
C THR A 141 -0.32 -12.80 -12.89
N PRO A 142 -1.16 -13.51 -13.67
CA PRO A 142 -1.18 -13.36 -15.12
C PRO A 142 -1.48 -11.93 -15.61
N THR A 143 -2.47 -11.25 -15.02
CA THR A 143 -2.80 -9.86 -15.39
C THR A 143 -1.71 -8.88 -14.95
N THR A 144 -1.08 -9.11 -13.80
CA THR A 144 0.07 -8.33 -13.32
C THR A 144 1.26 -8.46 -14.28
N LEU A 145 1.59 -9.67 -14.75
CA LEU A 145 2.68 -9.88 -15.70
C LEU A 145 2.42 -9.22 -17.06
N LYS A 146 1.17 -9.19 -17.55
CA LYS A 146 0.81 -8.45 -18.77
C LYS A 146 1.10 -6.95 -18.63
N VAL A 147 0.74 -6.35 -17.49
CA VAL A 147 1.02 -4.94 -17.20
C VAL A 147 2.52 -4.66 -17.15
N LEU A 148 3.29 -5.51 -16.47
CA LEU A 148 4.75 -5.37 -16.38
C LEU A 148 5.45 -5.51 -17.72
N ALA A 149 4.94 -6.37 -18.61
CA ALA A 149 5.46 -6.52 -19.96
C ALA A 149 5.18 -5.29 -20.84
N ALA A 150 4.07 -4.61 -20.60
CA ALA A 150 3.66 -3.45 -21.39
C ALA A 150 4.27 -2.13 -20.90
N ILE A 151 4.57 -1.99 -19.60
CA ILE A 151 5.06 -0.73 -19.01
C ILE A 151 6.50 -0.92 -18.53
N SER A 152 7.45 -0.39 -19.29
CA SER A 152 8.88 -0.50 -19.01
C SER A 152 9.45 0.67 -18.20
N SER A 153 8.65 1.71 -17.94
CA SER A 153 9.09 2.91 -17.19
C SER A 153 9.76 2.52 -15.86
N PRO A 154 10.93 3.06 -15.51
CA PRO A 154 11.58 2.81 -14.23
C PRO A 154 10.81 3.45 -13.06
N ALA A 155 9.95 4.44 -13.34
CA ALA A 155 9.05 5.07 -12.39
C ALA A 155 7.74 4.28 -12.18
N PHE A 156 7.62 3.08 -12.76
CA PHE A 156 6.48 2.20 -12.56
C PHE A 156 6.87 0.93 -11.81
N GLY A 157 6.09 0.56 -10.83
CA GLY A 157 6.28 -0.64 -10.02
C GLY A 157 4.98 -1.25 -9.54
N LEU A 158 5.13 -2.23 -8.68
CA LEU A 158 4.01 -2.90 -8.03
C LEU A 158 3.95 -2.54 -6.55
N ASP A 159 2.72 -2.37 -6.07
CA ASP A 159 2.32 -2.51 -4.70
C ASP A 159 1.71 -3.90 -4.51
N MET A 160 2.40 -4.79 -3.83
CA MET A 160 1.94 -6.18 -3.67
C MET A 160 1.21 -6.36 -2.34
N ASP A 161 -0.06 -6.79 -2.41
CA ASP A 161 -0.88 -7.12 -1.25
C ASP A 161 -1.22 -8.62 -1.25
N PRO A 162 -0.67 -9.42 -0.31
CA PRO A 162 -0.89 -10.87 -0.26
C PRO A 162 -2.38 -11.24 -0.10
N SER A 163 -3.18 -10.40 0.57
CA SER A 163 -4.60 -10.69 0.80
C SER A 163 -5.42 -10.64 -0.48
N HIS A 164 -5.10 -9.74 -1.40
CA HIS A 164 -5.78 -9.68 -2.69
C HIS A 164 -5.44 -10.90 -3.57
N ILE A 165 -4.18 -11.31 -3.59
CA ILE A 165 -3.71 -12.48 -4.33
C ILE A 165 -4.31 -13.77 -3.76
N HIS A 166 -4.33 -13.91 -2.42
CA HIS A 166 -4.97 -15.05 -1.74
C HIS A 166 -6.46 -15.15 -2.11
N ARG A 167 -7.19 -14.05 -2.05
CA ARG A 167 -8.62 -13.99 -2.40
C ARG A 167 -8.88 -14.18 -3.90
N ALA A 168 -7.91 -13.89 -4.76
CA ALA A 168 -7.96 -14.21 -6.18
C ALA A 168 -7.73 -15.70 -6.47
N GLY A 169 -7.43 -16.52 -5.45
CA GLY A 169 -7.27 -17.95 -5.57
C GLY A 169 -5.85 -18.45 -5.76
N GLU A 170 -4.86 -17.53 -5.74
CA GLU A 170 -3.45 -17.86 -5.92
C GLU A 170 -2.71 -18.00 -4.57
N ASN A 171 -1.51 -18.56 -4.62
CA ASN A 171 -0.58 -18.56 -3.50
C ASN A 171 0.19 -17.22 -3.49
N PRO A 172 0.08 -16.38 -2.44
CA PRO A 172 0.74 -15.08 -2.41
C PRO A 172 2.27 -15.14 -2.47
N VAL A 173 2.88 -16.17 -1.90
CA VAL A 173 4.34 -16.35 -1.88
C VAL A 173 4.86 -16.61 -3.31
N GLU A 174 4.20 -17.51 -4.04
CA GLU A 174 4.56 -17.82 -5.43
C GLU A 174 4.27 -16.65 -6.38
N ALA A 175 3.15 -15.97 -6.19
CA ALA A 175 2.81 -14.78 -6.95
C ALA A 175 3.86 -13.67 -6.76
N LEU A 176 4.27 -13.42 -5.51
CA LEU A 176 5.34 -12.46 -5.22
C LEU A 176 6.65 -12.86 -5.88
N ARG A 177 7.05 -14.14 -5.81
CA ARG A 177 8.29 -14.65 -6.44
C ARG A 177 8.34 -14.38 -7.95
N ALA A 178 7.18 -14.45 -8.62
CA ALA A 178 7.09 -14.21 -10.06
C ALA A 178 7.31 -12.73 -10.44
N VAL A 179 7.10 -11.77 -9.54
CA VAL A 179 7.09 -10.33 -9.86
C VAL A 179 8.01 -9.48 -8.97
N VAL A 180 8.73 -10.10 -8.04
CA VAL A 180 9.49 -9.40 -6.97
C VAL A 180 10.49 -8.37 -7.51
N GLY A 181 11.07 -8.56 -8.69
CA GLY A 181 12.00 -7.61 -9.32
C GLY A 181 11.38 -6.26 -9.68
N ARG A 182 10.05 -6.16 -9.71
CA ARG A 182 9.32 -4.93 -10.01
C ARG A 182 8.51 -4.40 -8.82
N VAL A 183 8.62 -5.03 -7.66
CA VAL A 183 7.97 -4.58 -6.41
C VAL A 183 8.72 -3.36 -5.86
N LYS A 184 7.98 -2.29 -5.60
CA LYS A 184 8.48 -1.04 -5.01
C LYS A 184 7.81 -0.72 -3.69
N HIS A 185 6.63 -1.27 -3.48
CA HIS A 185 5.83 -1.15 -2.26
C HIS A 185 5.17 -2.49 -1.93
N VAL A 186 4.88 -2.70 -0.67
CA VAL A 186 4.13 -3.85 -0.19
C VAL A 186 3.10 -3.37 0.82
N HIS A 187 1.84 -3.57 0.51
CA HIS A 187 0.80 -3.63 1.53
C HIS A 187 0.81 -5.00 2.18
N VAL A 188 0.68 -5.04 3.49
CA VAL A 188 0.63 -6.30 4.21
C VAL A 188 -0.56 -6.30 5.16
N ARG A 189 -1.43 -7.28 4.94
CA ARG A 189 -2.51 -7.66 5.85
C ARG A 189 -2.79 -9.13 5.70
N ASP A 190 -3.35 -9.71 6.74
CA ASP A 190 -3.82 -11.08 6.72
C ASP A 190 -5.30 -11.15 6.28
N CYS A 191 -5.80 -12.34 6.00
CA CYS A 191 -7.22 -12.59 5.83
C CYS A 191 -7.52 -14.07 6.02
N ARG A 192 -8.81 -14.39 6.21
CA ARG A 192 -9.31 -15.75 6.25
C ARG A 192 -10.25 -16.02 5.09
N GLY A 193 -10.04 -17.17 4.43
CA GLY A 193 -10.85 -17.57 3.29
C GLY A 193 -10.63 -16.68 2.06
N ARG A 194 -11.48 -16.90 1.06
CA ARG A 194 -11.36 -16.28 -0.27
C ARG A 194 -12.59 -15.44 -0.65
N GLN A 195 -13.24 -14.83 0.33
CA GLN A 195 -14.39 -13.95 0.11
C GLN A 195 -13.96 -12.66 -0.60
N ALA A 196 -14.93 -11.91 -1.12
CA ALA A 196 -14.67 -10.64 -1.81
C ALA A 196 -14.03 -9.58 -0.89
N GLY A 197 -14.43 -9.54 0.40
CA GLY A 197 -13.88 -8.65 1.42
C GLY A 197 -12.79 -9.31 2.27
N PRO A 198 -11.89 -8.53 2.89
CA PRO A 198 -10.81 -9.05 3.73
C PRO A 198 -11.25 -9.44 5.16
N GLY A 199 -12.53 -9.32 5.49
CA GLY A 199 -13.05 -9.55 6.84
C GLY A 199 -13.05 -8.30 7.72
N LYS A 200 -13.31 -8.50 9.02
CA LYS A 200 -13.27 -7.44 10.02
C LYS A 200 -11.83 -6.94 10.24
N PRO A 201 -11.63 -5.71 10.73
CA PRO A 201 -10.28 -5.18 10.98
C PRO A 201 -9.36 -6.10 11.78
N GLU A 202 -9.87 -6.79 12.80
CA GLU A 202 -9.08 -7.74 13.58
C GLU A 202 -8.64 -8.97 12.81
N GLU A 203 -9.45 -9.40 11.84
CA GLU A 203 -9.13 -10.56 10.98
C GLU A 203 -8.09 -10.22 9.93
N GLN A 204 -7.91 -8.92 9.64
CA GLN A 204 -6.89 -8.40 8.74
C GLN A 204 -5.53 -8.21 9.44
N ALA A 205 -5.50 -8.19 10.78
CA ALA A 205 -4.25 -8.03 11.54
C ALA A 205 -3.29 -9.21 11.24
N ASN A 206 -2.03 -8.89 11.03
CA ASN A 206 -1.01 -9.86 10.66
C ASN A 206 -0.85 -10.94 11.73
N GLY A 207 -0.95 -12.20 11.29
CA GLY A 207 -0.94 -13.39 12.15
C GLY A 207 -2.34 -13.85 12.60
N ARG A 208 -3.40 -13.18 12.19
CA ARG A 208 -4.78 -13.58 12.51
C ARG A 208 -5.46 -14.36 11.42
N GLY A 209 -4.94 -14.36 10.21
CA GLY A 209 -5.48 -15.07 9.05
C GLY A 209 -4.77 -16.38 8.75
N GLU A 210 -4.66 -16.69 7.48
CA GLU A 210 -4.10 -17.94 6.97
C GLU A 210 -3.00 -17.73 5.91
N ILE A 211 -2.55 -16.50 5.72
CA ILE A 211 -1.51 -16.16 4.75
C ILE A 211 -0.13 -16.48 5.35
N ASP A 212 0.74 -17.16 4.59
CA ASP A 212 2.14 -17.36 4.96
C ASP A 212 2.94 -16.05 4.83
N LEU A 213 2.77 -15.16 5.83
CA LEU A 213 3.48 -13.88 5.88
C LEU A 213 4.98 -14.06 6.10
N LEU A 214 5.42 -15.11 6.80
CA LEU A 214 6.84 -15.42 6.97
C LEU A 214 7.48 -15.80 5.63
N GLY A 215 6.87 -16.70 4.87
CA GLY A 215 7.33 -17.06 3.51
C GLY A 215 7.31 -15.87 2.57
N TYR A 216 6.30 -15.01 2.68
CA TYR A 216 6.19 -13.78 1.89
C TYR A 216 7.37 -12.81 2.16
N LEU A 217 7.67 -12.51 3.43
CA LEU A 217 8.81 -11.67 3.78
C LEU A 217 10.17 -12.29 3.42
N ARG A 218 10.27 -13.63 3.50
CA ARG A 218 11.47 -14.34 3.08
C ARG A 218 11.77 -14.13 1.61
N VAL A 219 10.76 -14.18 0.73
CA VAL A 219 10.95 -13.88 -0.69
C VAL A 219 11.47 -12.46 -0.91
N LEU A 220 10.91 -11.47 -0.21
CA LEU A 220 11.39 -10.08 -0.28
C LEU A 220 12.86 -9.98 0.16
N TRP A 221 13.20 -10.62 1.28
CA TRP A 221 14.56 -10.60 1.84
C TRP A 221 15.58 -11.27 0.92
N GLU A 222 15.28 -12.47 0.41
CA GLU A 222 16.13 -13.23 -0.51
C GLU A 222 16.43 -12.48 -1.80
N HIS A 223 15.51 -11.62 -2.25
CA HIS A 223 15.68 -10.79 -3.44
C HIS A 223 16.22 -9.38 -3.17
N GLY A 224 16.68 -9.11 -1.93
CA GLY A 224 17.30 -7.84 -1.58
C GLY A 224 16.32 -6.65 -1.53
N TYR A 225 15.03 -6.89 -1.33
CA TYR A 225 14.04 -5.81 -1.20
C TYR A 225 14.30 -4.98 0.06
N THR A 226 14.42 -3.67 -0.10
CA THR A 226 14.69 -2.71 0.99
C THR A 226 13.59 -1.69 1.20
N GLY A 227 12.55 -1.75 0.37
CA GLY A 227 11.43 -0.83 0.37
C GLY A 227 10.50 -0.94 1.59
N PRO A 228 9.38 -0.19 1.57
CA PRO A 228 8.37 -0.22 2.62
C PRO A 228 7.53 -1.50 2.58
N VAL A 229 7.12 -1.96 3.78
CA VAL A 229 6.15 -3.02 4.01
C VAL A 229 5.14 -2.43 4.99
N ASP A 230 4.02 -1.96 4.46
CA ASP A 230 3.08 -1.11 5.19
C ASP A 230 1.81 -1.90 5.54
N LEU A 231 1.44 -1.88 6.81
CA LEU A 231 0.17 -2.43 7.28
C LEU A 231 -0.98 -1.66 6.64
N GLU A 232 -1.88 -2.34 5.92
CA GLU A 232 -3.11 -1.76 5.42
C GLU A 232 -4.32 -2.51 5.99
N ILE A 233 -5.06 -1.89 6.90
CA ILE A 233 -6.30 -2.44 7.47
C ILE A 233 -7.45 -1.47 7.23
N ILE A 234 -8.49 -1.93 6.58
CA ILE A 234 -9.70 -1.15 6.25
C ILE A 234 -10.87 -1.51 7.14
N GLY A 235 -11.87 -0.60 7.23
CA GLY A 235 -13.12 -0.86 7.94
C GLY A 235 -13.11 -0.47 9.42
N ALA A 236 -12.04 0.16 9.93
CA ALA A 236 -11.90 0.54 11.34
C ALA A 236 -12.31 2.00 11.65
N ARG A 237 -12.87 2.74 10.68
CA ARG A 237 -13.18 4.17 10.82
C ARG A 237 -14.01 4.50 12.07
N GLU A 238 -14.97 3.65 12.43
CA GLU A 238 -15.84 3.82 13.58
C GLU A 238 -15.33 3.12 14.85
N TYR A 239 -14.11 2.57 14.84
CA TYR A 239 -13.55 1.90 16.00
C TYR A 239 -13.01 2.90 17.03
N PRO A 240 -13.09 2.59 18.34
CA PRO A 240 -12.38 3.33 19.36
C PRO A 240 -10.88 3.34 19.10
N LEU A 241 -10.21 4.44 19.45
CA LEU A 241 -8.79 4.64 19.20
C LEU A 241 -7.92 3.51 19.77
N GLU A 242 -8.22 3.09 20.98
CA GLU A 242 -7.51 2.02 21.69
C GLU A 242 -7.53 0.71 20.88
N ARG A 243 -8.65 0.41 20.23
CA ARG A 243 -8.79 -0.79 19.40
C ARG A 243 -7.94 -0.70 18.13
N CYS A 244 -7.92 0.44 17.46
CA CYS A 244 -7.03 0.68 16.34
C CYS A 244 -5.56 0.55 16.74
N CYS A 245 -5.17 1.11 17.90
CA CYS A 245 -3.81 1.03 18.43
C CYS A 245 -3.41 -0.41 18.76
N LEU A 246 -4.30 -1.21 19.36
CA LEU A 246 -4.03 -2.62 19.67
C LEU A 246 -3.83 -3.44 18.40
N ILE A 247 -4.67 -3.24 17.38
CA ILE A 247 -4.54 -3.89 16.06
C ILE A 247 -3.19 -3.51 15.41
N ALA A 248 -2.84 -2.23 15.41
CA ALA A 248 -1.58 -1.75 14.85
C ALA A 248 -0.36 -2.37 15.55
N ALA A 249 -0.37 -2.39 16.89
CA ALA A 249 0.73 -2.92 17.68
C ALA A 249 0.88 -4.45 17.53
N GLU A 250 -0.23 -5.19 17.51
CA GLU A 250 -0.24 -6.65 17.28
C GLU A 250 0.34 -6.99 15.92
N ALA A 251 -0.16 -6.35 14.85
CA ALA A 251 0.31 -6.56 13.49
C ALA A 251 1.80 -6.22 13.35
N ARG A 252 2.24 -5.10 13.95
CA ARG A 252 3.65 -4.69 13.99
C ARG A 252 4.55 -5.73 14.67
N GLY A 253 4.10 -6.27 15.80
CA GLY A 253 4.83 -7.29 16.56
C GLY A 253 5.00 -8.57 15.76
N HIS A 254 3.95 -9.04 15.09
CA HIS A 254 4.00 -10.21 14.23
C HIS A 254 4.99 -10.02 13.07
N MET A 255 4.93 -8.90 12.37
CA MET A 255 5.85 -8.61 11.26
C MET A 255 7.30 -8.48 11.72
N GLN A 256 7.54 -7.89 12.89
CA GLN A 256 8.88 -7.85 13.50
C GLN A 256 9.43 -9.26 13.74
N ALA A 257 8.62 -10.15 14.29
CA ALA A 257 9.03 -11.54 14.54
C ALA A 257 9.34 -12.28 13.21
N CYS A 258 8.53 -12.07 12.18
CA CYS A 258 8.78 -12.64 10.85
C CYS A 258 10.10 -12.13 10.24
N LEU A 259 10.39 -10.81 10.35
CA LEU A 259 11.66 -10.24 9.87
C LEU A 259 12.87 -10.80 10.64
N GLN A 260 12.76 -10.97 11.96
CA GLN A 260 13.82 -11.60 12.77
C GLN A 260 14.05 -13.04 12.35
N ALA A 261 12.99 -13.81 12.11
CA ALA A 261 13.08 -15.19 11.65
C ALA A 261 13.72 -15.34 10.24
N CYS A 262 13.66 -14.28 9.42
CA CYS A 262 14.34 -14.21 8.12
C CYS A 262 15.79 -13.70 8.23
N GLY A 263 16.25 -13.24 9.38
CA GLY A 263 17.54 -12.56 9.53
C GLY A 263 17.58 -11.16 8.93
N ALA A 264 16.43 -10.54 8.73
CA ALA A 264 16.28 -9.22 8.11
C ALA A 264 16.27 -8.06 9.11
N ARG A 265 16.23 -8.38 10.40
CA ARG A 265 16.32 -7.45 11.55
C ARG A 265 16.97 -8.12 12.75
#